data_57279072d48da59933f7c1734e0622bd
#
_entry.id   57279072d48da59933f7c1734e0622bd
#
_cell.length_a   1.000
_cell.length_b   1.000
_cell.length_c   1.000
_cell.angle_alpha   90.00
_cell.angle_beta   90.00
_cell.angle_gamma   90.00
#
_symmetry.space_group_name_H-M   'P 1'
#
loop_
_entity.id
_entity.type
_entity.pdbx_description
1 polymer ?
#
loop_
_entity_poly.entity_id
_entity_poly.type
_entity_poly.pdbx_seq_one_letter_code
_entity_poly.pdbx_strand_id
1 'polypeptide(L)'
;MLMVQLNPFIIEGYLSPEYFCDRVEETALLTRHLTNRCNVALIAPRRLGKSGLIYNCFQQENIREQYHCIYIDIYDTKNLNEFVYALGKGILTALKPKGRKVWEFFLNMLQSLKSTISFDINGNPEWSVGLGDIQAPDITLDEIFAYLEQADKPCLVAIDEFQTVANYPEKIVEATLRKRIQNCHNANFVFSGSKRHMMALMFTSQSRPFYHSSSIMGLEAINEQTYLEFANHHLARNNKEISAAAFTYLYHHFDGITWYVQYVLNMLYTSISDRSLLQEDDVRMAIDSILSQQRFAYQALLYQLTAKQKQLLIAIAQEGKPSSLMSQEFLQKYHLGASTVQGAVKTLLDRDFITQDEGVYQLCDKFLELSLRAG
;
A
#
# COMPACT_ATOMS: atom_id res chain seq x y z
N MET A 1 -29.80 -9.98 -21.35
CA MET A 1 -28.64 -9.22 -20.88
C MET A 1 -28.03 -10.05 -19.76
N LEU A 2 -26.96 -10.80 -20.03
CA LEU A 2 -26.24 -11.54 -19.00
C LEU A 2 -25.70 -10.50 -18.03
N MET A 3 -26.19 -10.48 -16.78
CA MET A 3 -25.53 -9.71 -15.73
C MET A 3 -24.12 -10.30 -15.59
N VAL A 4 -23.11 -9.49 -15.89
CA VAL A 4 -21.72 -9.87 -15.63
C VAL A 4 -21.60 -10.02 -14.12
N GLN A 5 -21.54 -11.24 -13.64
CA GLN A 5 -21.36 -11.51 -12.22
C GLN A 5 -19.97 -11.01 -11.82
N LEU A 6 -19.95 -10.08 -10.88
CA LEU A 6 -18.68 -9.52 -10.38
C LEU A 6 -17.85 -10.65 -9.76
N ASN A 7 -16.56 -10.72 -10.14
CA ASN A 7 -15.63 -11.63 -9.49
C ASN A 7 -15.40 -11.15 -8.04
N PRO A 8 -15.69 -11.97 -7.03
CA PRO A 8 -15.63 -11.56 -5.63
C PRO A 8 -14.19 -11.41 -5.10
N PHE A 9 -13.21 -11.99 -5.78
CA PHE A 9 -11.80 -11.91 -5.38
C PHE A 9 -11.18 -10.65 -5.98
N ILE A 10 -11.28 -9.55 -5.25
CA ILE A 10 -10.84 -8.23 -5.69
C ILE A 10 -9.32 -8.15 -5.66
N ILE A 11 -8.71 -7.83 -6.81
CA ILE A 11 -7.25 -7.73 -6.97
C ILE A 11 -6.76 -6.31 -6.71
N GLU A 12 -7.57 -5.30 -7.07
CA GLU A 12 -7.22 -3.89 -6.96
C GLU A 12 -8.28 -3.11 -6.17
N GLY A 13 -7.81 -2.28 -5.25
CA GLY A 13 -8.67 -1.41 -4.45
C GLY A 13 -9.44 -2.12 -3.34
N TYR A 14 -10.46 -1.44 -2.86
CA TYR A 14 -11.43 -1.91 -1.86
C TYR A 14 -12.84 -1.65 -2.39
N LEU A 15 -13.72 -2.63 -2.33
CA LEU A 15 -15.09 -2.49 -2.84
C LEU A 15 -16.11 -2.34 -1.73
N SER A 16 -16.20 -3.33 -0.85
CA SER A 16 -17.10 -3.33 0.29
C SER A 16 -16.65 -4.36 1.35
N PRO A 17 -17.23 -4.32 2.58
CA PRO A 17 -16.93 -5.31 3.62
C PRO A 17 -17.18 -6.76 3.17
N GLU A 18 -18.15 -7.00 2.29
CA GLU A 18 -18.49 -8.31 1.76
C GLU A 18 -17.32 -9.00 1.04
N TYR A 19 -16.50 -8.21 0.32
CA TYR A 19 -15.35 -8.69 -0.45
C TYR A 19 -14.03 -8.51 0.27
N PHE A 20 -14.09 -8.14 1.56
CA PHE A 20 -12.93 -7.92 2.41
C PHE A 20 -12.81 -9.06 3.42
N CYS A 21 -11.79 -9.90 3.24
CA CYS A 21 -11.61 -11.08 4.10
C CYS A 21 -11.12 -10.70 5.48
N ASP A 22 -11.87 -11.12 6.51
CA ASP A 22 -11.46 -11.02 7.91
C ASP A 22 -11.07 -9.59 8.37
N ARG A 23 -10.01 -9.46 9.16
CA ARG A 23 -9.51 -8.19 9.71
C ARG A 23 -10.46 -7.51 10.70
N VAL A 24 -11.33 -8.31 11.34
CA VAL A 24 -12.32 -7.79 12.30
C VAL A 24 -11.62 -7.15 13.51
N GLU A 25 -10.64 -7.84 14.06
CA GLU A 25 -9.88 -7.37 15.23
C GLU A 25 -9.02 -6.15 14.89
N GLU A 26 -8.34 -6.18 13.73
CA GLU A 26 -7.50 -5.06 13.28
C GLU A 26 -8.36 -3.85 12.93
N THR A 27 -9.53 -4.04 12.30
CA THR A 27 -10.48 -2.96 12.03
C THR A 27 -10.98 -2.33 13.33
N ALA A 28 -11.35 -3.15 14.31
CA ALA A 28 -11.80 -2.67 15.62
C ALA A 28 -10.69 -1.94 16.38
N LEU A 29 -9.44 -2.45 16.32
CA LEU A 29 -8.28 -1.82 16.96
C LEU A 29 -7.96 -0.47 16.31
N LEU A 30 -7.91 -0.41 14.97
CA LEU A 30 -7.68 0.84 14.23
C LEU A 30 -8.77 1.86 14.54
N THR A 31 -10.04 1.46 14.48
CA THR A 31 -11.19 2.30 14.82
C THR A 31 -11.07 2.86 16.24
N ARG A 32 -10.75 1.99 17.22
CA ARG A 32 -10.57 2.41 18.62
C ARG A 32 -9.45 3.43 18.80
N HIS A 33 -8.31 3.25 18.15
CA HIS A 33 -7.22 4.23 18.22
C HIS A 33 -7.67 5.59 17.66
N LEU A 34 -8.26 5.60 16.47
CA LEU A 34 -8.66 6.81 15.79
C LEU A 34 -9.76 7.57 16.55
N THR A 35 -10.75 6.89 17.09
CA THR A 35 -11.82 7.50 17.89
C THR A 35 -11.33 7.99 19.25
N ASN A 36 -10.23 7.43 19.79
CA ASN A 36 -9.55 7.91 21.00
C ASN A 36 -8.47 8.97 20.73
N ARG A 37 -8.49 9.57 19.55
CA ARG A 37 -7.53 10.62 19.14
C ARG A 37 -6.06 10.15 19.17
N CYS A 38 -5.82 8.88 18.92
CA CYS A 38 -4.48 8.33 18.79
C CYS A 38 -4.11 8.17 17.32
N ASN A 39 -3.02 8.75 16.89
CA ASN A 39 -2.45 8.48 15.57
C ASN A 39 -1.92 7.05 15.51
N VAL A 40 -1.91 6.46 14.33
CA VAL A 40 -1.50 5.06 14.12
C VAL A 40 -0.41 5.00 13.05
N ALA A 41 0.66 4.25 13.33
CA ALA A 41 1.64 3.83 12.33
C ALA A 41 1.33 2.37 11.94
N LEU A 42 0.71 2.19 10.76
CA LEU A 42 0.35 0.88 10.21
C LEU A 42 1.49 0.34 9.35
N ILE A 43 2.20 -0.64 9.88
CA ILE A 43 3.44 -1.16 9.32
C ILE A 43 3.25 -2.62 8.92
N ALA A 44 3.28 -2.92 7.61
CA ALA A 44 3.22 -4.30 7.13
C ALA A 44 3.81 -4.41 5.73
N PRO A 45 4.27 -5.59 5.30
CA PRO A 45 4.74 -5.82 3.95
C PRO A 45 3.75 -5.36 2.88
N ARG A 46 4.25 -5.13 1.67
CA ARG A 46 3.39 -4.89 0.50
C ARG A 46 2.42 -6.06 0.29
N ARG A 47 1.23 -5.76 -0.25
CA ARG A 47 0.25 -6.77 -0.68
C ARG A 47 -0.43 -7.56 0.44
N LEU A 48 -0.27 -7.16 1.72
CA LEU A 48 -0.99 -7.74 2.87
C LEU A 48 -2.35 -7.10 3.19
N GLY A 49 -2.75 -6.05 2.44
CA GLY A 49 -4.07 -5.44 2.59
C GLY A 49 -4.14 -4.23 3.51
N LYS A 50 -3.02 -3.49 3.76
CA LYS A 50 -3.02 -2.23 4.56
C LYS A 50 -4.07 -1.23 4.09
N SER A 51 -4.04 -0.89 2.80
CA SER A 51 -4.98 0.07 2.21
C SER A 51 -6.43 -0.41 2.33
N GLY A 52 -6.66 -1.72 2.10
CA GLY A 52 -7.96 -2.35 2.32
C GLY A 52 -8.47 -2.22 3.75
N LEU A 53 -7.60 -2.43 4.76
CA LEU A 53 -7.95 -2.25 6.17
C LEU A 53 -8.34 -0.79 6.49
N ILE A 54 -7.58 0.19 5.96
CA ILE A 54 -7.89 1.60 6.15
C ILE A 54 -9.25 1.95 5.53
N TYR A 55 -9.51 1.52 4.28
CA TYR A 55 -10.80 1.74 3.64
C TYR A 55 -11.94 1.03 4.38
N ASN A 56 -11.74 -0.21 4.84
CA ASN A 56 -12.72 -0.94 5.63
C ASN A 56 -13.06 -0.21 6.94
N CYS A 57 -12.07 0.32 7.64
CA CYS A 57 -12.27 1.16 8.83
C CYS A 57 -13.06 2.44 8.48
N PHE A 58 -12.69 3.12 7.40
CA PHE A 58 -13.35 4.37 6.98
C PHE A 58 -14.80 4.17 6.50
N GLN A 59 -15.15 2.96 6.05
CA GLN A 59 -16.51 2.61 5.64
C GLN A 59 -17.41 2.15 6.80
N GLN A 60 -16.88 1.96 8.01
CA GLN A 60 -17.72 1.69 9.19
C GLN A 60 -18.71 2.83 9.38
N GLU A 61 -20.00 2.51 9.64
CA GLU A 61 -21.08 3.49 9.72
C GLU A 61 -20.79 4.61 10.73
N ASN A 62 -20.35 4.23 11.93
CA ASN A 62 -19.99 5.16 13.00
C ASN A 62 -18.82 6.10 12.62
N ILE A 63 -17.92 5.65 11.77
CA ILE A 63 -16.80 6.47 11.28
C ILE A 63 -17.27 7.41 10.18
N ARG A 64 -17.94 6.87 9.15
CA ARG A 64 -18.37 7.63 7.98
C ARG A 64 -19.33 8.77 8.33
N GLU A 65 -20.18 8.57 9.36
CA GLU A 65 -21.13 9.60 9.79
C GLU A 65 -20.49 10.71 10.61
N GLN A 66 -19.48 10.38 11.42
CA GLN A 66 -18.91 11.32 12.40
C GLN A 66 -17.62 12.00 11.92
N TYR A 67 -16.95 11.44 10.91
CA TYR A 67 -15.63 11.90 10.47
C TYR A 67 -15.59 12.19 8.97
N HIS A 68 -14.71 13.09 8.57
CA HIS A 68 -14.22 13.16 7.19
C HIS A 68 -13.06 12.19 7.03
N CYS A 69 -13.20 11.21 6.16
CA CYS A 69 -12.19 10.19 5.89
C CYS A 69 -11.42 10.53 4.62
N ILE A 70 -10.11 10.68 4.74
CA ILE A 70 -9.22 11.14 3.69
C ILE A 70 -8.08 10.14 3.52
N TYR A 71 -7.91 9.61 2.31
CA TYR A 71 -6.82 8.70 1.98
C TYR A 71 -5.93 9.34 0.91
N ILE A 72 -4.62 9.37 1.18
CA ILE A 72 -3.62 10.03 0.34
C ILE A 72 -2.45 9.08 0.17
N ASP A 73 -2.15 8.72 -1.07
CA ASP A 73 -0.95 7.98 -1.43
C ASP A 73 0.15 8.96 -1.85
N ILE A 74 1.33 8.83 -1.23
CA ILE A 74 2.49 9.69 -1.53
C ILE A 74 3.65 8.91 -2.16
N TYR A 75 3.38 7.73 -2.72
CA TYR A 75 4.39 6.86 -3.32
C TYR A 75 5.25 7.57 -4.37
N ASP A 76 4.61 8.34 -5.26
CA ASP A 76 5.27 9.01 -6.37
C ASP A 76 5.94 10.34 -6.01
N THR A 77 5.80 10.80 -4.77
CA THR A 77 6.35 12.10 -4.33
C THR A 77 7.84 12.01 -4.02
N LYS A 78 8.60 13.05 -4.41
CA LYS A 78 10.08 13.08 -4.33
C LYS A 78 10.64 14.19 -3.45
N ASN A 79 9.81 15.15 -3.06
CA ASN A 79 10.19 16.34 -2.29
C ASN A 79 8.98 16.91 -1.55
N LEU A 80 9.22 17.91 -0.69
CA LEU A 80 8.19 18.56 0.10
C LEU A 80 7.08 19.19 -0.78
N ASN A 81 7.43 19.75 -1.92
CA ASN A 81 6.46 20.39 -2.82
C ASN A 81 5.43 19.40 -3.34
N GLU A 82 5.90 18.24 -3.82
CA GLU A 82 5.05 17.16 -4.32
C GLU A 82 4.19 16.56 -3.19
N PHE A 83 4.76 16.43 -2.00
CA PHE A 83 4.01 16.00 -0.81
C PHE A 83 2.87 16.97 -0.47
N VAL A 84 3.17 18.27 -0.41
CA VAL A 84 2.17 19.31 -0.11
C VAL A 84 1.08 19.34 -1.17
N TYR A 85 1.44 19.14 -2.44
CA TYR A 85 0.48 19.01 -3.53
C TYR A 85 -0.46 17.81 -3.34
N ALA A 86 0.09 16.61 -3.06
CA ALA A 86 -0.70 15.41 -2.85
C ALA A 86 -1.62 15.54 -1.63
N LEU A 87 -1.08 16.04 -0.51
CA LEU A 87 -1.81 16.28 0.73
C LEU A 87 -2.96 17.29 0.52
N GLY A 88 -2.65 18.43 -0.08
CA GLY A 88 -3.62 19.48 -0.38
C GLY A 88 -4.73 19.00 -1.29
N LYS A 89 -4.39 18.34 -2.39
CA LYS A 89 -5.36 17.76 -3.34
C LYS A 89 -6.31 16.77 -2.65
N GLY A 90 -5.78 15.87 -1.82
CA GLY A 90 -6.58 14.88 -1.08
C GLY A 90 -7.54 15.54 -0.10
N ILE A 91 -7.04 16.44 0.75
CA ILE A 91 -7.82 17.13 1.78
C ILE A 91 -8.90 18.01 1.16
N LEU A 92 -8.54 18.81 0.17
CA LEU A 92 -9.47 19.75 -0.46
C LEU A 92 -10.54 19.03 -1.29
N THR A 93 -10.21 17.88 -1.88
CA THR A 93 -11.20 17.04 -2.58
C THR A 93 -12.22 16.45 -1.60
N ALA A 94 -11.77 15.99 -0.42
CA ALA A 94 -12.64 15.40 0.59
C ALA A 94 -13.51 16.43 1.33
N LEU A 95 -12.93 17.59 1.62
CA LEU A 95 -13.59 18.65 2.38
C LEU A 95 -14.21 19.74 1.49
N LYS A 96 -14.59 19.42 0.25
CA LYS A 96 -15.16 20.39 -0.72
C LYS A 96 -16.22 21.27 -0.04
N PRO A 97 -15.99 22.60 0.02
CA PRO A 97 -16.95 23.51 0.62
C PRO A 97 -18.26 23.53 -0.21
N LYS A 98 -19.39 23.43 0.48
CA LYS A 98 -20.71 23.57 -0.14
C LYS A 98 -21.27 24.95 0.13
N GLY A 99 -21.41 25.76 -0.92
CA GLY A 99 -22.02 27.09 -0.84
C GLY A 99 -21.00 28.25 -0.87
N ARG A 100 -21.45 29.40 -1.42
CA ARG A 100 -20.60 30.57 -1.75
C ARG A 100 -19.83 31.15 -0.55
N LYS A 101 -20.46 31.26 0.60
CA LYS A 101 -19.81 31.83 1.82
C LYS A 101 -18.69 30.93 2.34
N VAL A 102 -18.87 29.61 2.26
CA VAL A 102 -17.87 28.63 2.68
C VAL A 102 -16.68 28.65 1.71
N TRP A 103 -16.94 28.93 0.43
CA TRP A 103 -15.91 29.11 -0.58
C TRP A 103 -15.08 30.39 -0.38
N GLU A 104 -15.71 31.51 -0.05
CA GLU A 104 -15.00 32.77 0.26
C GLU A 104 -14.09 32.58 1.49
N PHE A 105 -14.55 31.83 2.49
CA PHE A 105 -13.76 31.46 3.65
C PHE A 105 -12.56 30.55 3.26
N PHE A 106 -12.81 29.52 2.46
CA PHE A 106 -11.79 28.61 1.94
C PHE A 106 -10.68 29.34 1.17
N LEU A 107 -11.06 30.22 0.23
CA LEU A 107 -10.11 31.02 -0.55
C LEU A 107 -9.30 31.99 0.31
N ASN A 108 -9.87 32.45 1.42
CA ASN A 108 -9.16 33.33 2.36
C ASN A 108 -8.16 32.54 3.22
N MET A 109 -8.37 31.26 3.43
CA MET A 109 -7.43 30.41 4.18
C MET A 109 -6.26 29.92 3.32
N LEU A 110 -6.50 29.66 2.03
CA LEU A 110 -5.50 29.13 1.10
C LEU A 110 -4.95 30.24 0.19
N GLN A 111 -4.42 31.31 0.80
CA GLN A 111 -3.94 32.46 0.05
C GLN A 111 -2.78 32.15 -0.89
N SER A 112 -1.90 31.22 -0.50
CA SER A 112 -0.77 30.75 -1.33
C SER A 112 -1.22 30.03 -2.61
N LEU A 113 -2.46 29.52 -2.66
CA LEU A 113 -3.03 28.78 -3.78
C LEU A 113 -4.17 29.54 -4.49
N LYS A 114 -4.48 30.75 -4.06
CA LYS A 114 -5.64 31.50 -4.55
C LYS A 114 -5.61 31.78 -6.06
N SER A 115 -4.42 31.94 -6.64
CA SER A 115 -4.24 32.20 -8.07
C SER A 115 -4.43 30.95 -8.94
N THR A 116 -4.54 29.77 -8.36
CA THR A 116 -4.53 28.48 -9.05
C THR A 116 -5.89 27.78 -9.03
N ILE A 117 -6.86 28.35 -8.32
CA ILE A 117 -8.22 27.83 -8.27
C ILE A 117 -9.03 28.45 -9.42
N SER A 118 -9.46 27.64 -10.38
CA SER A 118 -10.37 28.01 -11.46
C SER A 118 -11.80 27.66 -11.12
N PHE A 119 -12.75 28.25 -11.85
CA PHE A 119 -14.18 27.94 -11.71
C PHE A 119 -14.70 27.36 -13.03
N ASP A 120 -15.53 26.33 -12.93
CA ASP A 120 -16.24 25.80 -14.10
C ASP A 120 -17.31 26.78 -14.60
N ILE A 121 -17.94 26.48 -15.75
CA ILE A 121 -18.98 27.30 -16.35
C ILE A 121 -20.24 27.46 -15.46
N ASN A 122 -20.41 26.64 -14.45
CA ASN A 122 -21.48 26.70 -13.47
C ASN A 122 -21.09 27.45 -12.18
N GLY A 123 -19.87 28.00 -12.13
CA GLY A 123 -19.32 28.68 -10.96
C GLY A 123 -18.89 27.74 -9.84
N ASN A 124 -18.74 26.44 -10.11
CA ASN A 124 -18.15 25.50 -9.18
C ASN A 124 -16.64 25.57 -9.29
N PRO A 125 -15.93 25.61 -8.18
CA PRO A 125 -14.48 25.65 -8.24
C PRO A 125 -13.90 24.33 -8.70
N GLU A 126 -13.01 24.41 -9.65
CA GLU A 126 -12.14 23.33 -10.07
C GLU A 126 -10.75 23.51 -9.47
N TRP A 127 -10.26 22.41 -8.90
CA TRP A 127 -8.90 22.35 -8.45
C TRP A 127 -7.97 22.16 -9.64
N SER A 128 -7.44 23.27 -10.17
CA SER A 128 -6.49 23.27 -11.29
C SER A 128 -5.04 23.50 -10.85
N VAL A 129 -4.74 23.31 -9.56
CA VAL A 129 -3.39 23.49 -9.03
C VAL A 129 -2.43 22.52 -9.66
N GLY A 130 -1.41 23.04 -10.34
CA GLY A 130 -0.28 22.30 -10.81
C GLY A 130 0.87 22.28 -9.78
N LEU A 131 1.80 21.34 -9.93
CA LEU A 131 3.01 21.26 -9.09
C LEU A 131 3.82 22.56 -9.07
N GLY A 132 3.83 23.29 -10.19
CA GLY A 132 4.54 24.58 -10.32
C GLY A 132 3.91 25.76 -9.57
N ASP A 133 2.71 25.60 -9.07
CA ASP A 133 1.95 26.68 -8.40
C ASP A 133 2.28 26.78 -6.90
N ILE A 134 2.85 25.73 -6.31
CA ILE A 134 3.28 25.74 -4.89
C ILE A 134 4.67 26.36 -4.79
N GLN A 135 4.72 27.66 -4.58
CA GLN A 135 5.98 28.41 -4.49
C GLN A 135 6.57 28.46 -3.07
N ALA A 136 5.72 28.29 -2.07
CA ALA A 136 6.09 28.32 -0.66
C ALA A 136 5.47 27.13 0.08
N PRO A 137 6.03 25.90 -0.06
CA PRO A 137 5.42 24.67 0.43
C PRO A 137 5.17 24.67 1.94
N ASP A 138 6.03 25.33 2.74
CA ASP A 138 5.83 25.45 4.18
C ASP A 138 4.61 26.31 4.53
N ILE A 139 4.39 27.42 3.82
CA ILE A 139 3.24 28.30 4.03
C ILE A 139 1.96 27.56 3.60
N THR A 140 1.98 26.93 2.42
CA THR A 140 0.85 26.14 1.92
C THR A 140 0.49 25.00 2.88
N LEU A 141 1.49 24.36 3.47
CA LEU A 141 1.27 23.30 4.45
C LEU A 141 0.61 23.84 5.72
N ASP A 142 1.01 25.03 6.22
CA ASP A 142 0.36 25.69 7.35
C ASP A 142 -1.12 26.00 7.05
N GLU A 143 -1.41 26.49 5.85
CA GLU A 143 -2.78 26.77 5.40
C GLU A 143 -3.64 25.51 5.33
N ILE A 144 -3.09 24.38 4.80
CA ILE A 144 -3.76 23.09 4.74
C ILE A 144 -4.10 22.57 6.14
N PHE A 145 -3.17 22.64 7.09
CA PHE A 145 -3.41 22.23 8.48
C PHE A 145 -4.42 23.15 9.19
N ALA A 146 -4.37 24.45 8.94
CA ALA A 146 -5.37 25.39 9.45
C ALA A 146 -6.78 25.06 8.90
N TYR A 147 -6.87 24.65 7.65
CA TYR A 147 -8.12 24.22 7.04
C TYR A 147 -8.66 22.91 7.65
N LEU A 148 -7.79 21.94 7.92
CA LEU A 148 -8.17 20.72 8.66
C LEU A 148 -8.71 21.04 10.06
N GLU A 149 -8.05 21.97 10.78
CA GLU A 149 -8.45 22.36 12.14
C GLU A 149 -9.84 22.99 12.18
N GLN A 150 -10.28 23.62 11.10
CA GLN A 150 -11.57 24.30 11.01
C GLN A 150 -12.66 23.51 10.28
N ALA A 151 -12.40 22.24 9.94
CA ALA A 151 -13.41 21.38 9.34
C ALA A 151 -14.62 21.18 10.27
N ASP A 152 -15.80 21.10 9.70
CA ASP A 152 -17.08 20.95 10.41
C ASP A 152 -17.22 19.65 11.19
N LYS A 153 -16.45 18.62 10.81
CA LYS A 153 -16.30 17.35 11.51
C LYS A 153 -14.83 17.02 11.68
N PRO A 154 -14.47 16.22 12.71
CA PRO A 154 -13.12 15.71 12.82
C PRO A 154 -12.69 14.93 11.58
N CYS A 155 -11.40 14.99 11.25
CA CYS A 155 -10.83 14.36 10.09
C CYS A 155 -9.99 13.12 10.46
N LEU A 156 -10.13 12.06 9.68
CA LEU A 156 -9.23 10.90 9.70
C LEU A 156 -8.42 10.91 8.41
N VAL A 157 -7.12 11.15 8.52
CA VAL A 157 -6.22 11.32 7.38
C VAL A 157 -5.26 10.15 7.31
N ALA A 158 -5.40 9.28 6.32
CA ALA A 158 -4.45 8.22 6.04
C ALA A 158 -3.46 8.69 4.98
N ILE A 159 -2.18 8.58 5.31
CA ILE A 159 -1.06 8.88 4.40
C ILE A 159 -0.36 7.55 4.13
N ASP A 160 -0.55 7.01 2.92
CA ASP A 160 0.05 5.74 2.52
C ASP A 160 1.46 5.95 1.94
N GLU A 161 2.30 4.91 2.08
CA GLU A 161 3.73 4.89 1.75
C GLU A 161 4.52 6.02 2.45
N PHE A 162 4.17 6.30 3.71
CA PHE A 162 4.71 7.40 4.50
C PHE A 162 6.25 7.40 4.63
N GLN A 163 6.90 6.24 4.57
CA GLN A 163 8.37 6.17 4.56
C GLN A 163 9.02 6.94 3.41
N THR A 164 8.27 7.31 2.37
CA THR A 164 8.76 8.12 1.24
C THR A 164 9.30 9.48 1.71
N VAL A 165 8.68 10.06 2.75
CA VAL A 165 9.11 11.32 3.35
C VAL A 165 10.58 11.29 3.84
N ALA A 166 11.05 10.12 4.31
CA ALA A 166 12.43 9.97 4.79
C ALA A 166 13.50 10.07 3.68
N ASN A 167 13.09 9.97 2.41
CA ASN A 167 13.98 10.06 1.25
C ASN A 167 13.99 11.45 0.59
N TYR A 168 13.21 12.41 1.10
CA TYR A 168 13.19 13.75 0.52
C TYR A 168 14.52 14.47 0.74
N PRO A 169 14.92 15.34 -0.20
CA PRO A 169 16.16 16.10 -0.09
C PRO A 169 16.14 17.09 1.07
N GLU A 170 14.95 17.56 1.47
CA GLU A 170 14.77 18.50 2.58
C GLU A 170 14.79 17.74 3.91
N LYS A 171 15.87 17.85 4.65
CA LYS A 171 16.15 17.09 5.88
C LYS A 171 15.19 17.38 7.06
N ILE A 172 14.44 18.47 7.00
CA ILE A 172 13.57 18.92 8.10
C ILE A 172 12.11 18.50 7.94
N VAL A 173 11.74 17.80 6.86
CA VAL A 173 10.33 17.52 6.53
C VAL A 173 9.62 16.75 7.63
N GLU A 174 10.26 15.72 8.19
CA GLU A 174 9.66 14.96 9.29
C GLU A 174 9.37 15.82 10.52
N ALA A 175 10.32 16.69 10.91
CA ALA A 175 10.16 17.58 12.05
C ALA A 175 9.04 18.63 11.79
N THR A 176 9.00 19.14 10.58
CA THR A 176 8.00 20.09 10.10
C THR A 176 6.59 19.49 10.14
N LEU A 177 6.43 18.28 9.60
CA LEU A 177 5.15 17.57 9.64
C LEU A 177 4.75 17.22 11.07
N ARG A 178 5.69 16.69 11.87
CA ARG A 178 5.43 16.30 13.27
C ARG A 178 4.88 17.46 14.09
N LYS A 179 5.47 18.65 13.94
CA LYS A 179 5.02 19.86 14.64
C LYS A 179 3.58 20.23 14.27
N ARG A 180 3.24 20.18 12.98
CA ARG A 180 1.89 20.54 12.50
C ARG A 180 0.85 19.51 12.92
N ILE A 181 1.16 18.22 12.79
CA ILE A 181 0.30 17.12 13.22
C ILE A 181 0.00 17.22 14.72
N GLN A 182 1.02 17.54 15.54
CA GLN A 182 0.86 17.67 16.98
C GLN A 182 -0.06 18.84 17.37
N ASN A 183 -0.09 19.91 16.59
CA ASN A 183 -0.88 21.10 16.84
C ASN A 183 -2.28 21.04 16.16
N CYS A 184 -2.55 20.03 15.36
CA CYS A 184 -3.85 19.83 14.71
C CYS A 184 -4.72 18.94 15.61
N HIS A 185 -5.73 19.54 16.25
CA HIS A 185 -6.59 18.84 17.20
C HIS A 185 -7.85 18.26 16.57
N ASN A 186 -8.20 18.74 15.36
CA ASN A 186 -9.38 18.31 14.63
C ASN A 186 -9.06 17.20 13.57
N ALA A 187 -7.85 16.64 13.58
CA ALA A 187 -7.49 15.53 12.71
C ALA A 187 -6.67 14.47 13.43
N ASN A 188 -6.91 13.19 13.08
CA ASN A 188 -6.09 12.05 13.46
C ASN A 188 -5.50 11.39 12.23
N PHE A 189 -4.30 10.86 12.36
CA PHE A 189 -3.51 10.38 11.23
C PHE A 189 -3.24 8.89 11.31
N VAL A 190 -3.33 8.23 10.14
CA VAL A 190 -2.81 6.88 9.91
C VAL A 190 -1.62 6.99 8.96
N PHE A 191 -0.44 6.65 9.44
CA PHE A 191 0.78 6.57 8.63
C PHE A 191 0.96 5.13 8.19
N SER A 192 0.63 4.83 6.95
CA SER A 192 0.77 3.48 6.39
C SER A 192 2.08 3.37 5.61
N GLY A 193 2.76 2.24 5.74
CA GLY A 193 4.00 2.03 5.01
C GLY A 193 4.39 0.57 4.85
N SER A 194 5.07 0.29 3.74
CA SER A 194 5.45 -1.06 3.32
C SER A 194 6.91 -1.40 3.62
N LYS A 195 7.80 -0.41 3.75
CA LYS A 195 9.21 -0.62 4.11
C LYS A 195 9.33 -0.69 5.64
N ARG A 196 9.10 -1.90 6.20
CA ARG A 196 9.00 -2.14 7.66
C ARG A 196 10.15 -1.50 8.45
N HIS A 197 11.39 -1.74 8.02
CA HIS A 197 12.56 -1.20 8.73
C HIS A 197 12.55 0.34 8.77
N MET A 198 12.26 1.01 7.65
CA MET A 198 12.20 2.47 7.59
C MET A 198 11.08 3.03 8.48
N MET A 199 9.88 2.46 8.38
CA MET A 199 8.74 2.85 9.21
C MET A 199 9.05 2.63 10.71
N ALA A 200 9.59 1.47 11.07
CA ALA A 200 9.99 1.20 12.45
C ALA A 200 11.01 2.25 12.95
N LEU A 201 12.06 2.56 12.19
CA LEU A 201 13.02 3.60 12.55
C LEU A 201 12.35 4.97 12.75
N MET A 202 11.43 5.38 11.87
CA MET A 202 10.75 6.68 11.97
C MET A 202 9.96 6.82 13.28
N PHE A 203 9.27 5.74 13.74
CA PHE A 203 8.35 5.81 14.88
C PHE A 203 8.93 5.26 16.20
N THR A 204 10.03 4.49 16.18
CA THR A 204 10.61 3.89 17.38
C THR A 204 11.99 4.43 17.76
N SER A 205 12.70 5.10 16.84
CA SER A 205 14.03 5.63 17.14
C SER A 205 13.94 6.98 17.85
N GLN A 206 14.63 7.11 19.00
CA GLN A 206 14.67 8.36 19.79
C GLN A 206 15.24 9.57 19.02
N SER A 207 16.04 9.32 18.00
CA SER A 207 16.62 10.38 17.17
C SER A 207 15.68 10.92 16.08
N ARG A 208 14.49 10.34 15.91
CA ARG A 208 13.55 10.69 14.84
C ARG A 208 12.40 11.53 15.36
N PRO A 209 11.89 12.51 14.56
CA PRO A 209 10.82 13.41 14.99
C PRO A 209 9.52 12.70 15.37
N PHE A 210 9.18 11.58 14.73
CA PHE A 210 7.96 10.82 15.00
C PHE A 210 8.09 9.82 16.15
N TYR A 211 9.21 9.82 16.89
CA TYR A 211 9.39 8.95 18.06
C TYR A 211 8.21 9.06 19.03
N HIS A 212 7.60 7.93 19.39
CA HIS A 212 6.43 7.82 20.28
C HIS A 212 5.26 8.74 19.94
N SER A 213 5.07 9.08 18.66
CA SER A 213 3.98 9.98 18.23
C SER A 213 2.71 9.23 17.80
N SER A 214 2.77 7.93 17.68
CA SER A 214 1.70 7.10 17.15
C SER A 214 1.72 5.71 17.77
N SER A 215 0.55 5.08 17.89
CA SER A 215 0.46 3.65 18.20
C SER A 215 0.94 2.85 17.00
N ILE A 216 1.81 1.87 17.24
CA ILE A 216 2.31 1.00 16.17
C ILE A 216 1.37 -0.18 16.02
N MET A 217 0.93 -0.43 14.80
CA MET A 217 0.08 -1.53 14.41
C MET A 217 0.71 -2.30 13.25
N GLY A 218 0.91 -3.60 13.42
CA GLY A 218 1.32 -4.52 12.35
C GLY A 218 0.14 -5.20 11.70
N LEU A 219 0.39 -5.80 10.53
CA LEU A 219 -0.51 -6.80 9.93
C LEU A 219 0.27 -8.07 9.68
N GLU A 220 -0.35 -9.18 10.03
CA GLU A 220 0.11 -10.51 9.70
C GLU A 220 -0.71 -11.12 8.55
N ALA A 221 -0.33 -12.28 8.05
CA ALA A 221 -1.16 -13.02 7.12
C ALA A 221 -2.51 -13.37 7.75
N ILE A 222 -3.58 -13.37 6.96
CA ILE A 222 -4.91 -13.80 7.41
C ILE A 222 -4.82 -15.26 7.83
N ASN A 223 -5.51 -15.63 8.93
CA ASN A 223 -5.56 -17.03 9.36
C ASN A 223 -6.00 -17.94 8.19
N GLU A 224 -5.28 -19.04 7.97
CA GLU A 224 -5.49 -19.92 6.83
C GLU A 224 -6.92 -20.49 6.79
N GLN A 225 -7.44 -20.95 7.93
CA GLN A 225 -8.77 -21.53 8.02
C GLN A 225 -9.87 -20.48 7.72
N THR A 226 -9.74 -19.29 8.31
CA THR A 226 -10.67 -18.17 8.06
C THR A 226 -10.63 -17.75 6.59
N TYR A 227 -9.46 -17.79 5.96
CA TYR A 227 -9.32 -17.44 4.56
C TYR A 227 -9.90 -18.52 3.62
N LEU A 228 -9.76 -19.81 3.97
CA LEU A 228 -10.41 -20.92 3.27
C LEU A 228 -11.95 -20.78 3.32
N GLU A 229 -12.51 -20.48 4.48
CA GLU A 229 -13.95 -20.27 4.64
C GLU A 229 -14.47 -19.12 3.78
N PHE A 230 -13.75 -17.98 3.77
CA PHE A 230 -14.04 -16.86 2.90
C PHE A 230 -13.95 -17.26 1.42
N ALA A 231 -12.91 -17.98 1.01
CA ALA A 231 -12.74 -18.43 -0.36
C ALA A 231 -13.90 -19.32 -0.81
N ASN A 232 -14.29 -20.31 0.00
CA ASN A 232 -15.37 -21.22 -0.32
C ASN A 232 -16.75 -20.55 -0.30
N HIS A 233 -16.97 -19.60 0.61
CA HIS A 233 -18.19 -18.78 0.58
C HIS A 233 -18.39 -18.07 -0.76
N HIS A 234 -17.32 -17.53 -1.32
CA HIS A 234 -17.40 -16.81 -2.59
C HIS A 234 -17.35 -17.72 -3.81
N LEU A 235 -16.57 -18.80 -3.79
CA LEU A 235 -16.52 -19.79 -4.87
C LEU A 235 -17.87 -20.48 -5.09
N ALA A 236 -18.64 -20.71 -4.01
CA ALA A 236 -19.97 -21.31 -4.07
C ALA A 236 -20.95 -20.53 -4.95
N ARG A 237 -20.76 -19.22 -5.14
CA ARG A 237 -21.57 -18.40 -6.07
C ARG A 237 -21.42 -18.83 -7.52
N ASN A 238 -20.36 -19.52 -7.84
CA ASN A 238 -20.08 -20.07 -9.18
C ASN A 238 -20.06 -21.61 -9.17
N ASN A 239 -20.76 -22.23 -8.20
CA ASN A 239 -20.85 -23.67 -8.00
C ASN A 239 -19.46 -24.36 -7.87
N LYS A 240 -18.50 -23.68 -7.26
CA LYS A 240 -17.16 -24.17 -7.02
C LYS A 240 -16.85 -24.21 -5.52
N GLU A 241 -15.92 -25.08 -5.17
CA GLU A 241 -15.35 -25.20 -3.85
C GLU A 241 -13.84 -25.53 -4.02
N ILE A 242 -12.97 -25.01 -3.15
CA ILE A 242 -11.57 -25.42 -3.13
C ILE A 242 -11.35 -26.36 -1.95
N SER A 243 -10.68 -27.50 -2.19
CA SER A 243 -10.36 -28.46 -1.15
C SER A 243 -9.38 -27.83 -0.14
N ALA A 244 -9.44 -28.25 1.13
CA ALA A 244 -8.52 -27.76 2.16
C ALA A 244 -7.05 -27.97 1.76
N ALA A 245 -6.70 -29.13 1.19
CA ALA A 245 -5.34 -29.42 0.72
C ALA A 245 -4.88 -28.45 -0.39
N ALA A 246 -5.76 -28.16 -1.37
CA ALA A 246 -5.47 -27.23 -2.45
C ALA A 246 -5.30 -25.80 -1.93
N PHE A 247 -6.13 -25.40 -0.97
CA PHE A 247 -6.01 -24.06 -0.35
C PHE A 247 -4.74 -23.95 0.50
N THR A 248 -4.42 -24.96 1.29
CA THR A 248 -3.16 -25.01 2.06
C THR A 248 -1.95 -24.89 1.13
N TYR A 249 -1.95 -25.61 0.00
CA TYR A 249 -0.92 -25.47 -1.03
C TYR A 249 -0.82 -24.02 -1.53
N LEU A 250 -1.94 -23.42 -1.93
CA LEU A 250 -2.01 -22.03 -2.40
C LEU A 250 -1.49 -21.04 -1.34
N TYR A 251 -1.99 -21.16 -0.11
CA TYR A 251 -1.66 -20.28 0.99
C TYR A 251 -0.17 -20.27 1.32
N HIS A 252 0.42 -21.46 1.50
CA HIS A 252 1.85 -21.58 1.82
C HIS A 252 2.76 -21.27 0.64
N HIS A 253 2.30 -21.51 -0.60
CA HIS A 253 3.06 -21.15 -1.79
C HIS A 253 3.36 -19.66 -1.91
N PHE A 254 2.46 -18.83 -1.38
CA PHE A 254 2.59 -17.37 -1.34
C PHE A 254 2.80 -16.79 0.05
N ASP A 255 3.23 -17.59 1.04
CA ASP A 255 3.44 -17.13 2.43
C ASP A 255 2.20 -16.44 3.04
N GLY A 256 0.99 -16.79 2.63
CA GLY A 256 -0.27 -16.17 3.07
C GLY A 256 -0.45 -14.71 2.63
N ILE A 257 0.37 -14.21 1.68
CA ILE A 257 0.29 -12.82 1.21
C ILE A 257 -1.02 -12.63 0.45
N THR A 258 -1.91 -11.85 1.01
CA THR A 258 -3.32 -11.68 0.62
C THR A 258 -3.49 -11.44 -0.88
N TRP A 259 -2.72 -10.56 -1.49
CA TRP A 259 -2.88 -10.20 -2.91
C TRP A 259 -2.62 -11.38 -3.86
N TYR A 260 -1.60 -12.21 -3.58
CA TYR A 260 -1.30 -13.37 -4.43
C TYR A 260 -2.37 -14.46 -4.30
N VAL A 261 -2.81 -14.72 -3.07
CA VAL A 261 -3.90 -15.68 -2.81
C VAL A 261 -5.17 -15.21 -3.52
N GLN A 262 -5.53 -13.92 -3.40
CA GLN A 262 -6.67 -13.32 -4.10
C GLN A 262 -6.53 -13.43 -5.63
N TYR A 263 -5.33 -13.19 -6.15
CA TYR A 263 -5.09 -13.24 -7.61
C TYR A 263 -5.34 -14.64 -8.18
N VAL A 264 -4.84 -15.68 -7.49
CA VAL A 264 -5.07 -17.07 -7.91
C VAL A 264 -6.55 -17.47 -7.74
N LEU A 265 -7.18 -17.11 -6.63
CA LEU A 265 -8.61 -17.35 -6.42
C LEU A 265 -9.49 -16.64 -7.47
N ASN A 266 -9.11 -15.42 -7.88
CA ASN A 266 -9.78 -14.69 -8.95
C ASN A 266 -9.71 -15.45 -10.28
N MET A 267 -8.56 -16.01 -10.61
CA MET A 267 -8.35 -16.85 -11.80
C MET A 267 -9.19 -18.14 -11.71
N LEU A 268 -9.16 -18.83 -10.57
CA LEU A 268 -9.92 -20.05 -10.33
C LEU A 268 -11.44 -19.82 -10.41
N TYR A 269 -11.93 -18.67 -9.93
CA TYR A 269 -13.33 -18.30 -9.99
C TYR A 269 -13.84 -18.25 -11.43
N THR A 270 -13.07 -17.68 -12.34
CA THR A 270 -13.44 -17.50 -13.76
C THR A 270 -13.01 -18.66 -14.66
N SER A 271 -12.17 -19.58 -14.16
CA SER A 271 -11.73 -20.73 -14.97
C SER A 271 -12.91 -21.59 -15.41
N ILE A 272 -12.89 -22.01 -16.67
CA ILE A 272 -13.85 -22.98 -17.21
C ILE A 272 -13.35 -24.36 -16.74
N SER A 273 -13.85 -24.80 -15.60
CA SER A 273 -13.62 -26.16 -15.09
C SER A 273 -14.95 -26.87 -14.96
N ASP A 274 -15.05 -28.09 -15.48
CA ASP A 274 -16.21 -28.96 -15.26
C ASP A 274 -16.24 -29.53 -13.84
N ARG A 275 -15.22 -29.24 -13.03
CA ARG A 275 -15.10 -29.69 -11.64
C ARG A 275 -15.69 -28.66 -10.69
N SER A 276 -16.61 -29.08 -9.85
CA SER A 276 -17.11 -28.29 -8.73
C SER A 276 -16.10 -28.18 -7.60
N LEU A 277 -15.29 -29.22 -7.35
CA LEU A 277 -14.24 -29.27 -6.33
C LEU A 277 -12.85 -29.07 -6.93
N LEU A 278 -12.24 -27.91 -6.65
CA LEU A 278 -10.90 -27.55 -7.10
C LEU A 278 -9.85 -28.27 -6.24
N GLN A 279 -8.88 -28.89 -6.92
CA GLN A 279 -7.77 -29.61 -6.32
C GLN A 279 -6.44 -28.87 -6.51
N GLU A 280 -5.38 -29.38 -5.94
CA GLU A 280 -4.03 -28.78 -6.04
C GLU A 280 -3.58 -28.59 -7.49
N ASP A 281 -3.88 -29.53 -8.39
CA ASP A 281 -3.55 -29.41 -9.81
C ASP A 281 -4.25 -28.22 -10.48
N ASP A 282 -5.49 -27.90 -10.08
CA ASP A 282 -6.21 -26.72 -10.59
C ASP A 282 -5.51 -25.42 -10.15
N VAL A 283 -5.01 -25.40 -8.92
CA VAL A 283 -4.21 -24.25 -8.39
C VAL A 283 -2.89 -24.11 -9.15
N ARG A 284 -2.18 -25.23 -9.41
CA ARG A 284 -0.94 -25.22 -10.21
C ARG A 284 -1.18 -24.70 -11.61
N MET A 285 -2.22 -25.21 -12.29
CA MET A 285 -2.59 -24.73 -13.63
C MET A 285 -2.95 -23.24 -13.65
N ALA A 286 -3.63 -22.75 -12.63
CA ALA A 286 -3.93 -21.32 -12.51
C ALA A 286 -2.65 -20.48 -12.36
N ILE A 287 -1.71 -20.91 -11.51
CA ILE A 287 -0.41 -20.24 -11.34
C ILE A 287 0.36 -20.25 -12.66
N ASP A 288 0.48 -21.37 -13.35
CA ASP A 288 1.18 -21.48 -14.62
C ASP A 288 0.56 -20.59 -15.70
N SER A 289 -0.77 -20.49 -15.73
CA SER A 289 -1.49 -19.57 -16.61
C SER A 289 -1.14 -18.11 -16.32
N ILE A 290 -1.10 -17.71 -15.04
CA ILE A 290 -0.70 -16.35 -14.61
C ILE A 290 0.74 -16.07 -15.05
N LEU A 291 1.68 -16.98 -14.80
CA LEU A 291 3.08 -16.82 -15.19
C LEU A 291 3.24 -16.69 -16.70
N SER A 292 2.49 -17.48 -17.47
CA SER A 292 2.49 -17.42 -18.93
C SER A 292 1.99 -16.04 -19.43
N GLN A 293 0.91 -15.52 -18.86
CA GLN A 293 0.37 -14.20 -19.21
C GLN A 293 1.34 -13.07 -18.87
N GLN A 294 2.07 -13.18 -17.78
CA GLN A 294 3.01 -12.15 -17.32
C GLN A 294 4.41 -12.27 -17.96
N ARG A 295 4.69 -13.33 -18.70
CA ARG A 295 6.02 -13.63 -19.25
C ARG A 295 6.63 -12.46 -20.03
N PHE A 296 5.86 -11.82 -20.90
CA PHE A 296 6.34 -10.67 -21.68
C PHE A 296 6.70 -9.47 -20.80
N ALA A 297 5.86 -9.16 -19.81
CA ALA A 297 6.11 -8.06 -18.88
C ALA A 297 7.39 -8.33 -18.04
N TYR A 298 7.58 -9.55 -17.56
CA TYR A 298 8.79 -9.94 -16.84
C TYR A 298 10.05 -9.88 -17.71
N GLN A 299 9.97 -10.32 -18.95
CA GLN A 299 11.09 -10.17 -19.89
C GLN A 299 11.46 -8.69 -20.06
N ALA A 300 10.49 -7.82 -20.33
CA ALA A 300 10.71 -6.38 -20.46
C ALA A 300 11.31 -5.76 -19.19
N LEU A 301 10.84 -6.17 -18.02
CA LEU A 301 11.38 -5.74 -16.73
C LEU A 301 12.85 -6.16 -16.56
N LEU A 302 13.17 -7.42 -16.88
CA LEU A 302 14.52 -7.96 -16.77
C LEU A 302 15.50 -7.34 -17.80
N TYR A 303 15.01 -6.86 -18.96
CA TYR A 303 15.86 -6.12 -19.90
C TYR A 303 16.47 -4.85 -19.34
N GLN A 304 15.85 -4.26 -18.32
CA GLN A 304 16.34 -3.07 -17.65
C GLN A 304 17.50 -3.34 -16.68
N LEU A 305 17.84 -4.59 -16.43
CA LEU A 305 18.90 -5.02 -15.53
C LEU A 305 20.17 -5.39 -16.30
N THR A 306 21.34 -5.09 -15.73
CA THR A 306 22.61 -5.62 -16.23
C THR A 306 22.69 -7.14 -16.06
N ALA A 307 23.58 -7.79 -16.82
CA ALA A 307 23.77 -9.24 -16.71
C ALA A 307 24.07 -9.69 -15.26
N LYS A 308 24.87 -8.90 -14.52
CA LYS A 308 25.23 -9.19 -13.12
C LYS A 308 24.07 -9.02 -12.15
N GLN A 309 23.22 -8.00 -12.36
CA GLN A 309 22.01 -7.81 -11.56
C GLN A 309 21.00 -8.94 -11.81
N LYS A 310 20.82 -9.36 -13.07
CA LYS A 310 19.97 -10.53 -13.40
C LYS A 310 20.49 -11.80 -12.74
N GLN A 311 21.78 -12.05 -12.84
CA GLN A 311 22.41 -13.25 -12.24
C GLN A 311 22.16 -13.29 -10.72
N LEU A 312 22.33 -12.16 -10.02
CA LEU A 312 22.05 -12.07 -8.59
C LEU A 312 20.55 -12.24 -8.29
N LEU A 313 19.69 -11.64 -9.08
CA LEU A 313 18.22 -11.76 -8.89
C LEU A 313 17.75 -13.21 -9.04
N ILE A 314 18.29 -13.94 -10.06
CA ILE A 314 18.03 -15.37 -10.27
C ILE A 314 18.56 -16.18 -9.08
N ALA A 315 19.77 -15.88 -8.59
CA ALA A 315 20.36 -16.57 -7.44
C ALA A 315 19.48 -16.43 -6.19
N ILE A 316 18.99 -15.21 -5.91
CA ILE A 316 18.07 -14.94 -4.78
C ILE A 316 16.75 -15.69 -4.99
N ALA A 317 16.19 -15.69 -6.20
CA ALA A 317 14.98 -16.44 -6.51
C ALA A 317 15.13 -17.94 -6.26
N GLN A 318 16.25 -18.54 -6.68
CA GLN A 318 16.52 -19.96 -6.49
C GLN A 318 16.73 -20.36 -5.03
N GLU A 319 17.38 -19.52 -4.22
CA GLU A 319 17.53 -19.74 -2.78
C GLU A 319 16.23 -19.49 -2.00
N GLY A 320 15.36 -18.64 -2.51
CA GLY A 320 14.10 -18.24 -1.87
C GLY A 320 14.25 -17.13 -0.83
N LYS A 321 14.90 -17.39 0.29
CA LYS A 321 15.06 -16.43 1.39
C LYS A 321 16.51 -16.47 1.95
N PRO A 322 17.55 -16.13 1.14
CA PRO A 322 18.93 -16.13 1.63
C PRO A 322 19.15 -15.04 2.69
N SER A 323 19.85 -15.40 3.77
CA SER A 323 20.23 -14.47 4.85
C SER A 323 21.59 -13.80 4.62
N SER A 324 22.44 -14.36 3.77
CA SER A 324 23.78 -13.83 3.50
C SER A 324 24.19 -13.99 2.04
N LEU A 325 24.03 -12.91 1.27
CA LEU A 325 24.46 -12.87 -0.14
C LEU A 325 25.98 -12.77 -0.31
N MET A 326 26.71 -12.50 0.78
CA MET A 326 28.17 -12.35 0.78
C MET A 326 28.88 -13.59 1.33
N SER A 327 28.15 -14.63 1.71
CA SER A 327 28.77 -15.88 2.16
C SER A 327 29.57 -16.52 1.04
N GLN A 328 30.69 -17.17 1.38
CA GLN A 328 31.54 -17.86 0.41
C GLN A 328 30.78 -18.95 -0.32
N GLU A 329 29.88 -19.64 0.37
CA GLU A 329 29.01 -20.67 -0.18
C GLU A 329 28.08 -20.12 -1.28
N PHE A 330 27.37 -19.00 -1.00
CA PHE A 330 26.48 -18.36 -1.96
C PHE A 330 27.26 -17.83 -3.18
N LEU A 331 28.40 -17.16 -2.95
CA LEU A 331 29.22 -16.62 -4.02
C LEU A 331 29.78 -17.71 -4.94
N GLN A 332 30.24 -18.82 -4.39
CA GLN A 332 30.75 -19.97 -5.17
C GLN A 332 29.63 -20.68 -5.92
N LYS A 333 28.50 -20.96 -5.27
CA LYS A 333 27.34 -21.65 -5.87
C LYS A 333 26.83 -20.93 -7.11
N TYR A 334 26.77 -19.58 -7.07
CA TYR A 334 26.22 -18.78 -8.16
C TYR A 334 27.27 -18.08 -9.04
N HIS A 335 28.55 -18.40 -8.85
CA HIS A 335 29.68 -17.80 -9.59
C HIS A 335 29.65 -16.27 -9.59
N LEU A 336 29.39 -15.69 -8.41
CA LEU A 336 29.30 -14.25 -8.19
C LEU A 336 30.55 -13.71 -7.49
N GLY A 337 31.01 -12.52 -7.88
CA GLY A 337 32.07 -11.81 -7.19
C GLY A 337 31.51 -10.91 -6.08
N ALA A 338 32.19 -10.84 -4.92
CA ALA A 338 31.72 -10.06 -3.77
C ALA A 338 31.45 -8.58 -4.09
N SER A 339 32.37 -7.91 -4.78
CA SER A 339 32.22 -6.50 -5.19
C SER A 339 31.01 -6.30 -6.14
N THR A 340 30.76 -7.27 -7.01
CA THR A 340 29.63 -7.27 -7.93
C THR A 340 28.31 -7.39 -7.18
N VAL A 341 28.23 -8.28 -6.19
CA VAL A 341 27.03 -8.49 -5.37
C VAL A 341 26.71 -7.23 -4.60
N GLN A 342 27.70 -6.60 -3.96
CA GLN A 342 27.48 -5.38 -3.17
C GLN A 342 26.87 -4.25 -3.99
N GLY A 343 27.37 -4.00 -5.21
CA GLY A 343 26.81 -2.97 -6.11
C GLY A 343 25.41 -3.35 -6.66
N ALA A 344 25.22 -4.62 -7.01
CA ALA A 344 23.95 -5.11 -7.54
C ALA A 344 22.82 -5.11 -6.48
N VAL A 345 23.12 -5.52 -5.23
CA VAL A 345 22.15 -5.51 -4.11
C VAL A 345 21.58 -4.12 -3.92
N LYS A 346 22.44 -3.10 -3.84
CA LYS A 346 21.97 -1.71 -3.67
C LYS A 346 20.99 -1.32 -4.76
N THR A 347 21.34 -1.55 -6.03
CA THR A 347 20.46 -1.20 -7.16
C THR A 347 19.14 -1.98 -7.14
N LEU A 348 19.19 -3.27 -6.81
CA LEU A 348 17.98 -4.10 -6.75
C LEU A 348 17.05 -3.69 -5.60
N LEU A 349 17.60 -3.26 -4.46
CA LEU A 349 16.84 -2.68 -3.35
C LEU A 349 16.24 -1.32 -3.71
N ASP A 350 17.05 -0.42 -4.29
CA ASP A 350 16.62 0.93 -4.69
C ASP A 350 15.51 0.90 -5.75
N ARG A 351 15.50 -0.15 -6.60
CA ARG A 351 14.50 -0.35 -7.66
C ARG A 351 13.38 -1.30 -7.28
N ASP A 352 13.25 -1.66 -6.01
CA ASP A 352 12.21 -2.55 -5.47
C ASP A 352 12.11 -3.92 -6.19
N PHE A 353 13.22 -4.47 -6.71
CA PHE A 353 13.27 -5.85 -7.19
C PHE A 353 13.35 -6.85 -6.05
N ILE A 354 14.11 -6.49 -5.03
CA ILE A 354 14.27 -7.26 -3.81
C ILE A 354 13.97 -6.41 -2.58
N THR A 355 13.61 -7.06 -1.50
CA THR A 355 13.53 -6.45 -0.17
C THR A 355 14.48 -7.18 0.77
N GLN A 356 14.89 -6.47 1.82
CA GLN A 356 15.66 -7.02 2.93
C GLN A 356 14.91 -6.77 4.22
N ASP A 357 14.66 -7.84 4.97
CA ASP A 357 13.96 -7.77 6.23
C ASP A 357 14.64 -8.70 7.23
N GLU A 358 15.04 -8.19 8.39
CA GLU A 358 15.80 -8.93 9.41
C GLU A 358 17.03 -9.69 8.84
N GLY A 359 17.69 -9.10 7.85
CA GLY A 359 18.84 -9.69 7.18
C GLY A 359 18.53 -10.69 6.07
N VAL A 360 17.26 -11.04 5.86
CA VAL A 360 16.81 -11.96 4.82
C VAL A 360 16.44 -11.20 3.56
N TYR A 361 16.97 -11.65 2.41
CA TYR A 361 16.65 -11.10 1.10
C TYR A 361 15.58 -11.94 0.41
N GLN A 362 14.66 -11.29 -0.26
CA GLN A 362 13.63 -11.96 -1.07
C GLN A 362 13.17 -11.04 -2.21
N LEU A 363 12.65 -11.63 -3.28
CA LEU A 363 12.04 -10.85 -4.34
C LEU A 363 10.77 -10.17 -3.86
N CYS A 364 10.55 -8.93 -4.30
CA CYS A 364 9.33 -8.18 -4.00
C CYS A 364 8.10 -8.76 -4.74
N ASP A 365 8.31 -9.42 -5.88
CA ASP A 365 7.26 -10.05 -6.66
C ASP A 365 7.40 -11.57 -6.67
N LYS A 366 6.42 -12.26 -6.04
CA LYS A 366 6.43 -13.73 -5.94
C LYS A 366 6.16 -14.43 -7.28
N PHE A 367 5.37 -13.84 -8.17
CA PHE A 367 5.20 -14.42 -9.51
C PHE A 367 6.48 -14.29 -10.34
N LEU A 368 7.20 -13.14 -10.24
CA LEU A 368 8.53 -13.02 -10.85
C LEU A 368 9.50 -14.04 -10.26
N GLU A 369 9.50 -14.25 -8.94
CA GLU A 369 10.32 -15.26 -8.27
C GLU A 369 10.06 -16.64 -8.85
N LEU A 370 8.80 -17.04 -8.98
CA LEU A 370 8.42 -18.34 -9.56
C LEU A 370 8.84 -18.44 -11.03
N SER A 371 8.65 -17.39 -11.81
CA SER A 371 9.09 -17.35 -13.22
C SER A 371 10.60 -17.55 -13.37
N LEU A 372 11.40 -16.98 -12.45
CA LEU A 372 12.86 -17.12 -12.46
C LEU A 372 13.36 -18.48 -11.94
N ARG A 373 12.56 -19.20 -11.13
CA ARG A 373 12.86 -20.55 -10.69
C ARG A 373 12.59 -21.59 -11.76
N ALA A 374 11.59 -21.35 -12.61
CA ALA A 374 11.16 -22.28 -13.65
C ALA A 374 12.01 -22.19 -14.94
N GLY A 375 12.77 -21.12 -15.15
CA GLY A 375 13.63 -20.88 -16.32
C GLY A 375 15.09 -20.97 -15.98
#